data_791f36c23f67851b665969e25b1773c5
#
_entry.id   791f36c23f67851b665969e25b1773c5
#
_cell.length_a   1.000
_cell.length_b   1.000
_cell.length_c   1.000
_cell.angle_alpha   90.00
_cell.angle_beta   90.00
_cell.angle_gamma   90.00
#
_symmetry.space_group_name_H-M   'P 1'
#
loop_
_entity.id
_entity.type
_entity.pdbx_description
1 polymer ?
#
loop_
_entity_poly.entity_id
_entity_poly.type
_entity_poly.pdbx_seq_one_letter_code
_entity_poly.pdbx_strand_id
1 'polypeptide(L)'
;MLDNVRVAENLQTQMRVDAVVRVTAALIGLTLALTGCREHVAVAQVDPNGPVEVVIPERGAYMGAFMDFGDEEDDVTLETIEDFEQMVGKHQAIIASSSYWGEQNFPVDNLNVIWRHGSLPLVFWSPWDKPYEEDRAPDKFSLTEIVAGKWDAYIDKWADAARDFGHPFIVVFGVEMNGTWFPWSGTYYGGSQWNPEHNDWKGPETFKAAYRYVVDRVRARGASNIKWMFHTNNYPYPYETWNCAPAYYPGSDYVDWLGLSVYGQQYKDEPNPDIPSLVDWPYEEMCKLDPHKPIMIAEWATGEFPHSTEGGGLGKAKWIEEALKLFRTRYPRIKAALYWHERWQNADGFYSNLRVNSSVQSLDAYRAGVAHPDWLGDLILRAIPKR
;
A
#
# COMPACT_ATOMS: atom_id res chain seq x y z
N MET A 1 -71.88 -22.90 -33.95
CA MET A 1 -70.67 -23.45 -33.29
C MET A 1 -69.42 -22.55 -33.43
N LEU A 2 -69.40 -21.64 -34.37
CA LEU A 2 -68.27 -20.71 -34.61
C LEU A 2 -68.34 -19.43 -33.76
N ASP A 3 -69.50 -19.01 -33.30
CA ASP A 3 -69.62 -17.76 -32.53
C ASP A 3 -69.27 -17.91 -31.06
N ASN A 4 -69.36 -19.10 -30.48
CA ASN A 4 -68.98 -19.34 -29.08
C ASN A 4 -67.47 -19.42 -28.87
N VAL A 5 -66.69 -19.71 -29.91
CA VAL A 5 -65.24 -19.76 -29.81
C VAL A 5 -64.62 -18.34 -29.80
N ARG A 6 -65.21 -17.41 -30.59
CA ARG A 6 -64.76 -16.01 -30.62
C ARG A 6 -65.05 -15.25 -29.32
N VAL A 7 -66.14 -15.55 -28.63
CA VAL A 7 -66.40 -14.92 -27.32
C VAL A 7 -65.51 -15.43 -26.23
N ALA A 8 -65.13 -16.71 -26.26
CA ALA A 8 -64.14 -17.25 -25.28
C ALA A 8 -62.72 -16.71 -25.46
N GLU A 9 -62.26 -16.52 -26.70
CA GLU A 9 -60.96 -15.93 -26.99
C GLU A 9 -60.91 -14.47 -26.60
N ASN A 10 -61.98 -13.67 -26.83
CA ASN A 10 -61.97 -12.27 -26.40
C ASN A 10 -61.98 -12.10 -24.87
N LEU A 11 -62.70 -12.98 -24.14
CA LEU A 11 -62.73 -12.96 -22.68
C LEU A 11 -61.31 -13.33 -22.07
N GLN A 12 -60.64 -14.31 -22.67
CA GLN A 12 -59.26 -14.67 -22.22
C GLN A 12 -58.26 -13.56 -22.51
N THR A 13 -58.38 -12.85 -23.64
CA THR A 13 -57.53 -11.74 -23.98
C THR A 13 -57.77 -10.54 -23.06
N GLN A 14 -59.05 -10.25 -22.72
CA GLN A 14 -59.40 -9.16 -21.80
C GLN A 14 -58.89 -9.44 -20.36
N MET A 15 -59.04 -10.68 -19.87
CA MET A 15 -58.50 -11.06 -18.56
C MET A 15 -56.96 -11.01 -18.48
N ARG A 16 -56.24 -11.28 -19.59
CA ARG A 16 -54.79 -11.16 -19.64
C ARG A 16 -54.34 -9.70 -19.63
N VAL A 17 -55.07 -8.80 -20.31
CA VAL A 17 -54.74 -7.35 -20.30
C VAL A 17 -54.99 -6.76 -18.91
N ASP A 18 -56.10 -7.08 -18.26
CA ASP A 18 -56.41 -6.61 -16.91
C ASP A 18 -55.42 -7.14 -15.84
N ALA A 19 -54.94 -8.38 -15.99
CA ALA A 19 -53.92 -8.93 -15.10
C ALA A 19 -52.56 -8.26 -15.28
N VAL A 20 -52.17 -7.96 -16.52
CA VAL A 20 -50.90 -7.25 -16.81
C VAL A 20 -50.95 -5.81 -16.29
N VAL A 21 -52.06 -5.10 -16.48
CA VAL A 21 -52.23 -3.73 -15.97
C VAL A 21 -52.20 -3.67 -14.44
N ARG A 22 -52.80 -4.64 -13.75
CA ARG A 22 -52.80 -4.70 -12.27
C ARG A 22 -51.41 -5.07 -11.70
N VAL A 23 -50.65 -5.95 -12.37
CA VAL A 23 -49.28 -6.31 -11.96
C VAL A 23 -48.33 -5.13 -12.21
N THR A 24 -48.49 -4.40 -13.31
CA THR A 24 -47.64 -3.22 -13.59
C THR A 24 -47.94 -2.08 -12.61
N ALA A 25 -49.20 -1.85 -12.23
CA ALA A 25 -49.53 -0.83 -11.23
C ALA A 25 -49.05 -1.20 -9.82
N ALA A 26 -49.09 -2.49 -9.45
CA ALA A 26 -48.52 -2.97 -8.16
C ALA A 26 -47.02 -2.88 -8.10
N LEU A 27 -46.31 -3.13 -9.20
CA LEU A 27 -44.83 -2.99 -9.29
C LEU A 27 -44.39 -1.52 -9.27
N ILE A 28 -45.15 -0.60 -9.89
CA ILE A 28 -44.86 0.84 -9.84
C ILE A 28 -45.13 1.39 -8.43
N GLY A 29 -46.18 0.95 -7.77
CA GLY A 29 -46.48 1.33 -6.38
C GLY A 29 -45.47 0.81 -5.37
N LEU A 30 -44.89 -0.39 -5.58
CA LEU A 30 -43.87 -0.96 -4.71
C LEU A 30 -42.50 -0.32 -4.93
N THR A 31 -42.17 0.12 -6.15
CA THR A 31 -40.91 0.83 -6.45
C THR A 31 -40.93 2.24 -5.89
N LEU A 32 -42.06 2.91 -5.80
CA LEU A 32 -42.17 4.23 -5.17
C LEU A 32 -42.19 4.19 -3.63
N ALA A 33 -42.54 3.06 -3.02
CA ALA A 33 -42.51 2.89 -1.57
C ALA A 33 -41.14 2.49 -1.03
N LEU A 34 -40.16 2.05 -1.89
CA LEU A 34 -38.77 1.75 -1.51
C LEU A 34 -37.82 2.91 -1.71
N THR A 35 -38.27 4.06 -2.21
CA THR A 35 -37.49 5.32 -2.23
C THR A 35 -37.67 6.16 -0.96
N GLY A 36 -38.26 5.56 0.10
CA GLY A 36 -38.40 6.15 1.41
C GLY A 36 -37.05 6.21 2.14
N CYS A 37 -36.58 7.43 2.32
CA CYS A 37 -35.56 7.84 3.30
C CYS A 37 -34.24 7.04 3.29
N ARG A 38 -33.43 7.18 2.26
CA ARG A 38 -32.03 7.40 2.52
C ARG A 38 -31.93 8.80 3.11
N GLU A 39 -31.88 8.89 4.42
CA GLU A 39 -31.26 10.02 5.07
C GLU A 39 -29.87 10.14 4.43
N HIS A 40 -29.69 11.12 3.55
CA HIS A 40 -28.39 11.65 3.26
C HIS A 40 -27.95 12.28 4.59
N VAL A 41 -27.32 11.48 5.46
CA VAL A 41 -26.43 12.02 6.46
C VAL A 41 -25.44 12.80 5.62
N ALA A 42 -25.61 14.12 5.60
CA ALA A 42 -24.61 15.01 5.03
C ALA A 42 -23.33 14.70 5.82
N VAL A 43 -22.41 13.97 5.20
CA VAL A 43 -21.07 13.81 5.72
C VAL A 43 -20.57 15.26 5.80
N ALA A 44 -20.48 15.80 7.01
CA ALA A 44 -19.94 17.13 7.22
C ALA A 44 -18.58 17.11 6.51
N GLN A 45 -18.37 18.02 5.56
CA GLN A 45 -17.09 18.15 4.90
C GLN A 45 -16.06 18.42 5.99
N VAL A 46 -15.18 17.46 6.20
CA VAL A 46 -14.10 17.58 7.17
C VAL A 46 -13.09 18.54 6.57
N ASP A 47 -12.77 19.62 7.30
CA ASP A 47 -11.71 20.55 6.89
C ASP A 47 -10.35 19.80 6.93
N PRO A 48 -9.72 19.55 5.79
CA PRO A 48 -8.45 18.84 5.75
C PRO A 48 -7.29 19.62 6.38
N ASN A 49 -7.45 20.95 6.60
CA ASN A 49 -6.48 21.78 7.27
C ASN A 49 -6.65 21.77 8.80
N GLY A 50 -7.73 21.16 9.31
CA GLY A 50 -7.95 20.93 10.73
C GLY A 50 -7.27 19.66 11.23
N PRO A 51 -7.35 19.37 12.55
CA PRO A 51 -6.89 18.09 13.08
C PRO A 51 -7.76 16.95 12.53
N VAL A 52 -7.17 16.10 11.72
CA VAL A 52 -7.86 14.97 11.06
C VAL A 52 -7.08 13.68 11.22
N GLU A 53 -7.79 12.57 11.14
CA GLU A 53 -7.22 11.23 10.98
C GLU A 53 -7.72 10.58 9.70
N VAL A 54 -6.89 9.77 9.08
CA VAL A 54 -7.26 8.94 7.94
C VAL A 54 -7.87 7.65 8.46
N VAL A 55 -9.10 7.36 8.02
CA VAL A 55 -9.87 6.19 8.45
C VAL A 55 -9.50 4.99 7.57
N ILE A 56 -9.25 3.84 8.18
CA ILE A 56 -9.10 2.59 7.45
C ILE A 56 -10.45 2.18 6.87
N PRO A 57 -10.58 1.95 5.54
CA PRO A 57 -11.86 1.64 4.93
C PRO A 57 -12.38 0.29 5.41
N GLU A 58 -13.63 0.24 5.84
CA GLU A 58 -14.30 -1.02 6.18
C GLU A 58 -14.41 -1.91 4.94
N ARG A 59 -14.85 -1.31 3.83
CA ARG A 59 -14.96 -1.96 2.52
C ARG A 59 -13.99 -1.33 1.53
N GLY A 60 -13.37 -2.16 0.70
CA GLY A 60 -12.39 -1.74 -0.29
C GLY A 60 -11.00 -1.49 0.32
N ALA A 61 -10.14 -0.90 -0.49
CA ALA A 61 -8.77 -0.55 -0.15
C ALA A 61 -8.35 0.74 -0.87
N TYR A 62 -7.43 1.50 -0.29
CA TYR A 62 -6.85 2.67 -0.92
C TYR A 62 -5.94 2.27 -2.08
N MET A 63 -6.06 3.01 -3.19
CA MET A 63 -5.05 2.99 -4.24
C MET A 63 -3.92 3.93 -3.89
N GLY A 64 -2.72 3.55 -4.26
CA GLY A 64 -1.55 4.40 -4.16
C GLY A 64 -0.48 4.02 -5.16
N ALA A 65 0.55 4.85 -5.24
CA ALA A 65 1.71 4.58 -6.07
C ALA A 65 2.97 5.29 -5.55
N PHE A 66 4.12 4.76 -5.95
CA PHE A 66 5.37 5.47 -6.16
C PHE A 66 5.47 5.80 -7.66
N MET A 67 5.92 7.00 -8.02
CA MET A 67 5.76 7.54 -9.37
C MET A 67 7.08 7.93 -10.05
N ASP A 68 8.18 7.22 -9.72
CA ASP A 68 9.50 7.49 -10.31
C ASP A 68 9.96 8.94 -10.07
N PHE A 69 10.18 9.25 -8.80
CA PHE A 69 10.60 10.58 -8.33
C PHE A 69 12.12 10.78 -8.35
N GLY A 70 12.79 10.32 -9.41
CA GLY A 70 14.23 10.44 -9.60
C GLY A 70 15.04 9.36 -8.91
N ASP A 71 16.37 9.44 -9.05
CA ASP A 71 17.31 8.39 -8.60
C ASP A 71 17.33 8.18 -7.08
N GLU A 72 17.00 9.22 -6.29
CA GLU A 72 16.87 9.16 -4.84
C GLU A 72 15.40 9.07 -4.37
N GLU A 73 14.46 8.87 -5.30
CA GLU A 73 13.03 8.60 -5.05
C GLU A 73 12.31 9.71 -4.26
N ASP A 74 12.79 10.96 -4.32
CA ASP A 74 12.32 12.06 -3.48
C ASP A 74 12.04 13.39 -4.23
N ASP A 75 12.21 13.45 -5.54
CA ASP A 75 11.88 14.60 -6.39
C ASP A 75 10.36 14.70 -6.62
N VAL A 76 9.58 14.85 -5.55
CA VAL A 76 8.11 14.88 -5.62
C VAL A 76 7.63 16.19 -6.23
N THR A 77 6.97 16.10 -7.39
CA THR A 77 6.32 17.24 -8.03
C THR A 77 4.84 16.98 -8.28
N LEU A 78 4.04 18.05 -8.27
CA LEU A 78 2.62 17.95 -8.61
C LEU A 78 2.43 17.48 -10.06
N GLU A 79 3.29 17.92 -10.98
CA GLU A 79 3.26 17.54 -12.40
C GLU A 79 3.40 16.01 -12.56
N THR A 80 4.39 15.39 -11.91
CA THR A 80 4.59 13.93 -11.95
C THR A 80 3.38 13.17 -11.41
N ILE A 81 2.76 13.69 -10.33
CA ILE A 81 1.56 13.09 -9.74
C ILE A 81 0.38 13.16 -10.70
N GLU A 82 0.09 14.36 -11.24
CA GLU A 82 -1.03 14.59 -12.15
C GLU A 82 -0.87 13.81 -13.46
N ASP A 83 0.34 13.74 -14.01
CA ASP A 83 0.66 12.96 -15.21
C ASP A 83 0.40 11.46 -15.01
N PHE A 84 0.81 10.92 -13.86
CA PHE A 84 0.53 9.52 -13.53
C PHE A 84 -0.97 9.28 -13.39
N GLU A 85 -1.69 10.12 -12.66
CA GLU A 85 -3.13 9.98 -12.46
C GLU A 85 -3.93 10.12 -13.76
N GLN A 86 -3.54 11.05 -14.62
CA GLN A 86 -4.11 11.17 -15.95
C GLN A 86 -3.86 9.92 -16.80
N MET A 87 -2.63 9.40 -16.73
CA MET A 87 -2.24 8.18 -17.44
C MET A 87 -3.06 6.98 -16.98
N VAL A 88 -3.26 6.78 -15.68
CA VAL A 88 -3.96 5.60 -15.14
C VAL A 88 -5.47 5.80 -14.98
N GLY A 89 -5.97 7.04 -15.05
CA GLY A 89 -7.39 7.38 -14.91
C GLY A 89 -7.92 7.23 -13.48
N LYS A 90 -7.06 7.36 -12.47
CA LYS A 90 -7.41 7.16 -11.05
C LYS A 90 -6.57 8.04 -10.14
N HIS A 91 -7.24 8.79 -9.25
CA HIS A 91 -6.58 9.50 -8.16
C HIS A 91 -5.92 8.54 -7.18
N GLN A 92 -4.76 8.92 -6.63
CA GLN A 92 -3.98 8.08 -5.72
C GLN A 92 -4.16 8.56 -4.28
N ALA A 93 -4.89 7.78 -3.46
CA ALA A 93 -5.11 8.11 -2.06
C ALA A 93 -3.82 8.13 -1.23
N ILE A 94 -2.82 7.34 -1.59
CA ILE A 94 -1.53 7.28 -0.90
C ILE A 94 -0.41 7.43 -1.92
N ILE A 95 0.54 8.33 -1.65
CA ILE A 95 1.72 8.55 -2.51
C ILE A 95 2.96 8.31 -1.68
N ALA A 96 3.82 7.41 -2.17
CA ALA A 96 5.08 7.05 -1.53
C ALA A 96 6.23 7.87 -2.09
N SER A 97 7.17 8.24 -1.22
CA SER A 97 8.47 8.84 -1.55
C SER A 97 9.52 8.42 -0.53
N SER A 98 10.80 8.60 -0.86
CA SER A 98 11.89 8.28 0.04
C SER A 98 12.42 9.50 0.79
N SER A 99 13.13 9.27 1.89
CA SER A 99 13.88 10.25 2.63
C SER A 99 15.06 9.54 3.32
N TYR A 100 16.26 9.93 2.94
CA TYR A 100 17.48 9.29 3.41
C TYR A 100 18.13 10.08 4.52
N TRP A 101 18.72 9.39 5.51
CA TRP A 101 19.34 10.04 6.66
C TRP A 101 20.58 10.86 6.26
N GLY A 102 21.19 10.55 5.13
CA GLY A 102 22.32 11.31 4.58
C GLY A 102 22.02 12.78 4.36
N GLU A 103 20.81 13.12 3.96
CA GLU A 103 20.34 14.49 3.77
C GLU A 103 20.12 15.26 5.09
N GLN A 104 19.89 14.55 6.18
CA GLN A 104 19.63 15.11 7.52
C GLN A 104 18.52 16.17 7.55
N ASN A 105 17.52 16.03 6.70
CA ASN A 105 16.35 16.91 6.61
C ASN A 105 15.06 16.17 6.98
N PHE A 106 13.96 16.92 7.03
CA PHE A 106 12.60 16.40 7.03
C PHE A 106 11.97 16.81 5.68
N PRO A 107 11.39 15.89 4.90
CA PRO A 107 10.97 16.15 3.53
C PRO A 107 9.65 16.96 3.46
N VAL A 108 9.62 18.13 4.12
CA VAL A 108 8.41 18.93 4.30
C VAL A 108 7.78 19.39 2.99
N ASP A 109 8.59 19.69 1.99
CA ASP A 109 8.09 20.16 0.70
C ASP A 109 7.38 19.03 -0.05
N ASN A 110 7.96 17.84 -0.08
CA ASN A 110 7.36 16.63 -0.65
C ASN A 110 6.04 16.29 0.03
N LEU A 111 6.02 16.27 1.36
CA LEU A 111 4.81 15.98 2.12
C LEU A 111 3.70 17.03 1.87
N ASN A 112 4.08 18.31 1.73
CA ASN A 112 3.16 19.39 1.43
C ASN A 112 2.55 19.26 0.02
N VAL A 113 3.35 18.87 -0.98
CA VAL A 113 2.85 18.62 -2.35
C VAL A 113 1.80 17.52 -2.30
N ILE A 114 2.13 16.39 -1.70
CA ILE A 114 1.25 15.22 -1.62
C ILE A 114 -0.04 15.53 -0.82
N TRP A 115 0.10 16.16 0.36
CA TRP A 115 -1.06 16.46 1.21
C TRP A 115 -2.01 17.47 0.56
N ARG A 116 -1.49 18.54 -0.05
CA ARG A 116 -2.31 19.54 -0.75
C ARG A 116 -2.99 18.98 -1.99
N HIS A 117 -2.42 17.97 -2.61
CA HIS A 117 -3.04 17.23 -3.69
C HIS A 117 -4.26 16.39 -3.22
N GLY A 118 -4.40 16.16 -1.92
CA GLY A 118 -5.49 15.36 -1.32
C GLY A 118 -5.11 13.92 -1.02
N SER A 119 -3.83 13.60 -1.08
CA SER A 119 -3.27 12.26 -0.84
C SER A 119 -2.57 12.17 0.52
N LEU A 120 -2.49 10.96 1.08
CA LEU A 120 -1.73 10.66 2.29
C LEU A 120 -0.26 10.39 1.92
N PRO A 121 0.71 11.16 2.45
CA PRO A 121 2.11 10.85 2.26
C PRO A 121 2.51 9.55 2.95
N LEU A 122 3.32 8.73 2.28
CA LEU A 122 4.06 7.62 2.85
C LEU A 122 5.54 7.87 2.61
N VAL A 123 6.34 7.83 3.67
CA VAL A 123 7.78 8.12 3.61
C VAL A 123 8.58 6.87 3.97
N PHE A 124 9.42 6.41 3.07
CA PHE A 124 10.48 5.44 3.36
C PHE A 124 11.65 6.18 4.02
N TRP A 125 11.71 6.15 5.35
CA TRP A 125 12.72 6.84 6.15
C TRP A 125 13.91 5.92 6.43
N SER A 126 14.90 6.00 5.57
CA SER A 126 15.95 5.02 5.42
C SER A 126 17.28 5.48 6.03
N PRO A 127 17.84 4.76 7.04
CA PRO A 127 19.11 5.09 7.66
C PRO A 127 20.29 4.69 6.74
N TRP A 128 20.46 5.45 5.68
CA TRP A 128 21.50 5.30 4.67
C TRP A 128 22.11 6.65 4.34
N ASP A 129 23.44 6.71 4.08
CA ASP A 129 24.10 7.98 3.78
C ASP A 129 23.90 8.38 2.32
N LYS A 130 24.23 7.46 1.40
CA LYS A 130 24.11 7.66 -0.04
C LYS A 130 23.46 6.43 -0.66
N PRO A 131 22.15 6.45 -0.82
CA PRO A 131 21.43 5.32 -1.36
C PRO A 131 21.94 4.99 -2.76
N TYR A 132 22.07 3.68 -3.05
CA TYR A 132 22.46 3.12 -4.34
C TYR A 132 23.89 3.45 -4.83
N GLU A 133 24.57 4.47 -4.27
CA GLU A 133 25.95 4.81 -4.58
C GLU A 133 26.99 4.09 -3.69
N GLU A 134 26.57 3.69 -2.47
CA GLU A 134 27.44 3.07 -1.47
C GLU A 134 27.23 1.56 -1.39
N ASP A 135 28.16 0.87 -0.69
CA ASP A 135 28.00 -0.53 -0.33
C ASP A 135 26.73 -0.72 0.51
N ARG A 136 26.06 -1.86 0.33
CA ARG A 136 24.85 -2.24 1.08
C ARG A 136 25.13 -2.61 2.55
N ALA A 137 26.40 -2.61 2.95
CA ALA A 137 26.79 -2.82 4.35
C ALA A 137 26.45 -1.61 5.24
N PRO A 138 26.27 -1.83 6.57
CA PRO A 138 26.03 -0.74 7.50
C PRO A 138 27.11 0.34 7.45
N ASP A 139 26.67 1.57 7.32
CA ASP A 139 27.48 2.78 7.35
C ASP A 139 27.43 3.49 8.71
N LYS A 140 27.70 4.81 8.72
CA LYS A 140 27.60 5.65 9.92
C LYS A 140 26.21 5.68 10.56
N PHE A 141 25.15 5.30 9.84
CA PHE A 141 23.77 5.21 10.33
C PHE A 141 23.38 3.78 10.75
N SER A 142 24.37 2.96 11.11
CA SER A 142 24.11 1.59 11.56
C SER A 142 23.10 1.55 12.72
N LEU A 143 22.30 0.49 12.78
CA LEU A 143 21.26 0.33 13.82
C LEU A 143 21.83 0.38 15.24
N THR A 144 23.06 -0.11 15.44
CA THR A 144 23.76 -0.05 16.74
C THR A 144 24.15 1.35 17.15
N GLU A 145 24.60 2.20 16.20
CA GLU A 145 24.92 3.60 16.44
C GLU A 145 23.65 4.42 16.73
N ILE A 146 22.53 4.06 16.08
CA ILE A 146 21.21 4.67 16.36
C ILE A 146 20.80 4.39 17.80
N VAL A 147 20.82 3.12 18.23
CA VAL A 147 20.46 2.73 19.60
C VAL A 147 21.40 3.32 20.63
N ALA A 148 22.66 3.54 20.28
CA ALA A 148 23.64 4.23 21.13
C ALA A 148 23.39 5.73 21.30
N GLY A 149 22.39 6.30 20.61
CA GLY A 149 22.00 7.71 20.71
C GLY A 149 22.85 8.66 19.86
N LYS A 150 23.71 8.14 18.99
CA LYS A 150 24.58 9.00 18.16
C LYS A 150 23.80 9.96 17.26
N TRP A 151 22.60 9.57 16.85
CA TRP A 151 21.74 10.31 15.93
C TRP A 151 20.58 11.03 16.60
N ASP A 152 20.58 11.12 17.90
CA ASP A 152 19.53 11.73 18.70
C ASP A 152 19.16 13.14 18.26
N ALA A 153 20.16 13.98 18.01
CA ALA A 153 19.92 15.36 17.59
C ALA A 153 19.21 15.45 16.21
N TYR A 154 19.56 14.55 15.30
CA TYR A 154 18.90 14.47 14.00
C TYR A 154 17.46 13.97 14.14
N ILE A 155 17.25 12.86 14.86
CA ILE A 155 15.91 12.28 15.08
C ILE A 155 15.00 13.30 15.77
N ASP A 156 15.49 14.05 16.76
CA ASP A 156 14.74 15.10 17.45
C ASP A 156 14.32 16.23 16.52
N LYS A 157 15.26 16.73 15.70
CA LYS A 157 14.98 17.78 14.71
C LYS A 157 13.94 17.31 13.69
N TRP A 158 14.09 16.09 13.19
CA TRP A 158 13.16 15.48 12.27
C TRP A 158 11.76 15.34 12.90
N ALA A 159 11.69 14.87 14.14
CA ALA A 159 10.44 14.69 14.89
C ALA A 159 9.75 16.03 15.18
N ASP A 160 10.50 17.08 15.52
CA ASP A 160 9.95 18.42 15.71
C ASP A 160 9.33 18.95 14.41
N ALA A 161 10.00 18.78 13.27
CA ALA A 161 9.49 19.18 11.97
C ALA A 161 8.25 18.32 11.56
N ALA A 162 8.26 17.03 11.86
CA ALA A 162 7.10 16.15 11.64
C ALA A 162 5.88 16.58 12.46
N ARG A 163 6.06 16.94 13.74
CA ARG A 163 5.01 17.52 14.59
C ARG A 163 4.48 18.81 13.99
N ASP A 164 5.37 19.71 13.57
CA ASP A 164 5.03 21.03 13.06
C ASP A 164 4.36 20.98 11.68
N PHE A 165 4.62 19.93 10.88
CA PHE A 165 3.87 19.62 9.66
C PHE A 165 2.37 19.40 9.97
N GLY A 166 2.04 18.75 11.07
CA GLY A 166 0.69 18.69 11.67
C GLY A 166 -0.34 17.84 10.94
N HIS A 167 -0.09 17.37 9.72
CA HIS A 167 -0.99 16.51 8.97
C HIS A 167 -0.59 15.02 9.12
N PRO A 168 -1.54 14.07 8.98
CA PRO A 168 -1.22 12.66 9.06
C PRO A 168 -0.32 12.22 7.89
N PHE A 169 0.61 11.33 8.18
CA PHE A 169 1.41 10.63 7.18
C PHE A 169 1.91 9.29 7.72
N ILE A 170 2.35 8.40 6.82
CA ILE A 170 2.87 7.08 7.16
C ILE A 170 4.40 7.13 7.07
N VAL A 171 5.07 6.48 8.02
CA VAL A 171 6.53 6.31 8.01
C VAL A 171 6.89 4.82 8.03
N VAL A 172 7.78 4.46 7.13
CA VAL A 172 8.43 3.15 7.08
C VAL A 172 9.89 3.35 7.50
N PHE A 173 10.27 2.87 8.66
CA PHE A 173 11.66 2.86 9.10
C PHE A 173 12.29 1.51 8.78
N GLY A 174 13.33 1.49 7.95
CA GLY A 174 14.07 0.28 7.61
C GLY A 174 13.23 -0.75 6.86
N VAL A 175 12.75 -0.38 5.66
CA VAL A 175 11.98 -1.24 4.76
C VAL A 175 12.71 -2.56 4.47
N GLU A 176 11.96 -3.67 4.34
CA GLU A 176 12.48 -4.98 3.89
C GLU A 176 13.71 -5.47 4.68
N MET A 177 13.73 -5.30 6.00
CA MET A 177 14.84 -5.71 6.88
C MET A 177 15.16 -7.21 6.83
N ASN A 178 14.24 -8.01 6.30
CA ASN A 178 14.38 -9.44 6.09
C ASN A 178 15.01 -9.83 4.73
N GLY A 179 15.50 -8.84 3.98
CA GLY A 179 16.35 -9.01 2.80
C GLY A 179 17.85 -8.97 3.13
N THR A 180 18.69 -8.80 2.08
CA THR A 180 20.15 -8.59 2.21
C THR A 180 20.63 -7.37 1.44
N TRP A 181 19.72 -6.59 0.90
CA TRP A 181 20.01 -5.48 -0.02
C TRP A 181 20.00 -4.09 0.63
N PHE A 182 19.74 -4.03 1.94
CA PHE A 182 19.76 -2.77 2.68
C PHE A 182 20.69 -2.80 3.90
N PRO A 183 21.32 -1.67 4.30
CA PRO A 183 22.25 -1.61 5.42
C PRO A 183 21.64 -2.01 6.78
N TRP A 184 20.34 -1.90 6.93
CA TRP A 184 19.61 -2.28 8.14
C TRP A 184 19.11 -3.73 8.16
N SER A 185 19.48 -4.54 7.16
CA SER A 185 19.11 -5.96 7.12
C SER A 185 19.72 -6.73 8.29
N GLY A 186 18.94 -7.60 8.92
CA GLY A 186 19.38 -8.37 10.09
C GLY A 186 20.62 -9.23 9.86
N THR A 187 20.88 -9.60 8.61
CA THR A 187 22.10 -10.32 8.20
C THR A 187 23.39 -9.61 8.62
N TYR A 188 23.40 -8.28 8.63
CA TYR A 188 24.57 -7.48 9.01
C TYR A 188 24.76 -7.34 10.52
N TYR A 189 23.75 -7.71 11.33
CA TYR A 189 23.73 -7.55 12.78
C TYR A 189 23.78 -8.88 13.52
N GLY A 190 24.45 -9.86 12.96
CA GLY A 190 24.63 -11.17 13.55
C GLY A 190 23.62 -12.23 13.10
N GLY A 191 22.60 -11.86 12.29
CA GLY A 191 21.70 -12.79 11.63
C GLY A 191 21.12 -13.84 12.57
N SER A 192 21.41 -15.11 12.27
CA SER A 192 20.95 -16.30 13.02
C SER A 192 21.71 -16.56 14.31
N GLN A 193 22.65 -15.72 14.74
CA GLN A 193 23.32 -15.89 16.01
C GLN A 193 22.31 -15.74 17.15
N TRP A 194 22.21 -16.78 17.97
CA TRP A 194 21.31 -16.79 19.12
C TRP A 194 21.87 -15.96 20.28
N ASN A 195 21.03 -15.11 20.87
CA ASN A 195 21.31 -14.39 22.10
C ASN A 195 20.57 -15.04 23.27
N PRO A 196 21.22 -15.83 24.12
CA PRO A 196 20.56 -16.52 25.24
C PRO A 196 20.07 -15.59 26.37
N GLU A 197 20.64 -14.38 26.46
CA GLU A 197 20.25 -13.41 27.50
C GLU A 197 18.86 -12.82 27.20
N HIS A 198 18.56 -12.63 25.92
CA HIS A 198 17.28 -12.07 25.48
C HIS A 198 16.35 -13.10 24.84
N ASN A 199 16.80 -14.37 24.74
CA ASN A 199 16.04 -15.45 24.09
C ASN A 199 15.59 -15.10 22.68
N ASP A 200 16.51 -14.57 21.86
CA ASP A 200 16.24 -14.03 20.53
C ASP A 200 17.44 -14.19 19.59
N TRP A 201 17.26 -13.99 18.28
CA TRP A 201 18.33 -13.89 17.29
C TRP A 201 18.87 -12.47 17.22
N LYS A 202 20.18 -12.31 17.15
CA LYS A 202 20.86 -11.00 17.19
C LYS A 202 20.44 -10.04 16.06
N GLY A 203 20.29 -10.54 14.85
CA GLY A 203 19.87 -9.70 13.71
C GLY A 203 18.50 -9.06 13.95
N PRO A 204 17.44 -9.86 14.12
CA PRO A 204 16.10 -9.38 14.46
C PRO A 204 16.05 -8.54 15.74
N GLU A 205 16.77 -8.95 16.78
CA GLU A 205 16.82 -8.22 18.05
C GLU A 205 17.34 -6.78 17.85
N THR A 206 18.45 -6.64 17.10
CA THR A 206 19.06 -5.34 16.83
C THR A 206 18.08 -4.44 16.05
N PHE A 207 17.41 -4.98 15.03
CA PHE A 207 16.41 -4.23 14.28
C PHE A 207 15.24 -3.79 15.17
N LYS A 208 14.67 -4.70 15.97
CA LYS A 208 13.56 -4.36 16.89
C LYS A 208 13.97 -3.27 17.89
N ALA A 209 15.19 -3.35 18.41
CA ALA A 209 15.71 -2.33 19.34
C ALA A 209 15.80 -0.96 18.67
N ALA A 210 16.34 -0.88 17.43
CA ALA A 210 16.45 0.38 16.69
C ALA A 210 15.07 0.92 16.31
N TYR A 211 14.16 0.09 15.82
CA TYR A 211 12.80 0.49 15.48
C TYR A 211 12.07 1.11 16.67
N ARG A 212 12.07 0.42 17.82
CA ARG A 212 11.45 0.93 19.04
C ARG A 212 12.10 2.22 19.53
N TYR A 213 13.43 2.28 19.51
CA TYR A 213 14.18 3.47 19.92
C TYR A 213 13.76 4.71 19.12
N VAL A 214 13.72 4.58 17.79
CA VAL A 214 13.31 5.68 16.89
C VAL A 214 11.88 6.09 17.15
N VAL A 215 10.95 5.14 17.21
CA VAL A 215 9.52 5.42 17.46
C VAL A 215 9.31 6.10 18.82
N ASP A 216 9.93 5.58 19.89
CA ASP A 216 9.80 6.15 21.23
C ASP A 216 10.35 7.58 21.27
N ARG A 217 11.50 7.80 20.63
CA ARG A 217 12.11 9.13 20.59
C ARG A 217 11.26 10.14 19.82
N VAL A 218 10.75 9.76 18.66
CA VAL A 218 9.85 10.61 17.85
C VAL A 218 8.56 10.92 18.61
N ARG A 219 7.97 9.94 19.27
CA ARG A 219 6.77 10.13 20.11
C ARG A 219 7.04 11.04 21.30
N ALA A 220 8.21 10.93 21.93
CA ALA A 220 8.60 11.80 23.05
C ALA A 220 8.71 13.27 22.64
N ARG A 221 8.96 13.56 21.35
CA ARG A 221 8.94 14.93 20.77
C ARG A 221 7.53 15.43 20.44
N GLY A 222 6.50 14.60 20.62
CA GLY A 222 5.10 14.96 20.38
C GLY A 222 4.60 14.83 18.94
N ALA A 223 5.35 14.19 18.04
CA ALA A 223 4.92 13.91 16.68
C ALA A 223 3.91 12.74 16.65
N SER A 224 2.66 13.04 17.04
CA SER A 224 1.55 12.07 17.13
C SER A 224 0.78 11.88 15.81
N ASN A 225 1.10 12.65 14.79
CA ASN A 225 0.50 12.62 13.47
C ASN A 225 1.08 11.53 12.55
N ILE A 226 2.09 10.79 13.01
CA ILE A 226 2.72 9.69 12.27
C ILE A 226 1.97 8.38 12.51
N LYS A 227 1.77 7.62 11.42
CA LYS A 227 1.39 6.21 11.43
C LYS A 227 2.60 5.37 11.04
N TRP A 228 3.00 4.46 11.91
CA TRP A 228 4.18 3.62 11.71
C TRP A 228 3.85 2.34 10.98
N MET A 229 4.62 2.03 9.94
CA MET A 229 4.47 0.78 9.21
C MET A 229 5.66 -0.14 9.43
N PHE A 230 5.38 -1.37 9.80
CA PHE A 230 6.34 -2.49 9.79
C PHE A 230 6.25 -3.15 8.41
N HIS A 231 7.29 -2.99 7.59
CA HIS A 231 7.26 -3.36 6.17
C HIS A 231 8.35 -4.38 5.84
N THR A 232 7.96 -5.57 5.43
CA THR A 232 8.85 -6.67 5.05
C THR A 232 8.77 -6.98 3.56
N ASN A 233 9.85 -7.55 3.01
CA ASN A 233 9.74 -8.29 1.76
C ASN A 233 8.83 -9.52 1.97
N ASN A 234 8.08 -9.92 0.96
CA ASN A 234 7.12 -11.03 1.05
C ASN A 234 7.78 -12.35 1.48
N TYR A 235 8.99 -12.62 1.00
CA TYR A 235 9.80 -13.76 1.42
C TYR A 235 11.12 -13.31 2.03
N PRO A 236 11.56 -13.92 3.15
CA PRO A 236 12.86 -13.58 3.71
C PRO A 236 14.00 -14.04 2.81
N TYR A 237 15.07 -13.27 2.76
CA TYR A 237 16.30 -13.68 2.08
C TYR A 237 17.52 -13.44 3.01
N PRO A 238 18.19 -14.49 3.52
CA PRO A 238 17.98 -15.92 3.26
C PRO A 238 16.64 -16.44 3.80
N TYR A 239 16.12 -17.51 3.17
CA TYR A 239 14.86 -18.15 3.56
C TYR A 239 15.09 -19.05 4.78
N GLU A 240 15.11 -18.43 5.96
CA GLU A 240 15.36 -19.09 7.24
C GLU A 240 14.40 -18.55 8.31
N THR A 241 14.08 -19.37 9.32
CA THR A 241 13.10 -19.03 10.36
C THR A 241 13.45 -17.75 11.13
N TRP A 242 14.74 -17.53 11.40
CA TRP A 242 15.21 -16.33 12.10
C TRP A 242 14.99 -15.04 11.28
N ASN A 243 14.81 -15.17 9.97
CA ASN A 243 14.67 -14.05 9.03
C ASN A 243 13.21 -13.78 8.63
N CYS A 244 12.26 -14.56 9.14
CA CYS A 244 10.83 -14.34 8.86
C CYS A 244 10.29 -13.11 9.64
N ALA A 245 9.21 -12.51 9.13
CA ALA A 245 8.60 -11.31 9.71
C ALA A 245 8.36 -11.36 11.22
N PRO A 246 7.88 -12.47 11.82
CA PRO A 246 7.65 -12.54 13.27
C PRO A 246 8.91 -12.31 14.12
N ALA A 247 10.10 -12.67 13.62
CA ALA A 247 11.34 -12.44 14.34
C ALA A 247 11.68 -10.96 14.51
N TYR A 248 11.29 -10.12 13.53
CA TYR A 248 11.57 -8.68 13.47
C TYR A 248 10.46 -7.81 14.05
N TYR A 249 9.29 -8.37 14.36
CA TYR A 249 8.14 -7.57 14.76
C TYR A 249 8.37 -6.80 16.07
N PRO A 250 8.31 -5.46 16.05
CA PRO A 250 8.62 -4.67 17.25
C PRO A 250 7.50 -4.67 18.29
N GLY A 251 6.33 -5.18 17.96
CA GLY A 251 5.15 -5.25 18.82
C GLY A 251 4.04 -4.29 18.40
N SER A 252 2.80 -4.64 18.75
CA SER A 252 1.58 -3.95 18.32
C SER A 252 1.53 -2.47 18.72
N ASP A 253 2.16 -2.09 19.83
CA ASP A 253 2.19 -0.71 20.32
C ASP A 253 3.06 0.22 19.44
N TYR A 254 3.95 -0.37 18.64
CA TYR A 254 4.89 0.35 17.79
C TYR A 254 4.44 0.44 16.33
N VAL A 255 3.39 -0.28 15.95
CA VAL A 255 2.99 -0.47 14.55
C VAL A 255 1.53 -0.10 14.36
N ASP A 256 1.23 0.68 13.32
CA ASP A 256 -0.13 1.00 12.87
C ASP A 256 -0.53 0.21 11.62
N TRP A 257 0.42 -0.11 10.76
CA TRP A 257 0.24 -0.85 9.51
C TRP A 257 1.25 -1.97 9.36
N LEU A 258 0.82 -3.09 8.79
CA LEU A 258 1.70 -4.16 8.32
C LEU A 258 1.89 -3.99 6.82
N GLY A 259 3.14 -3.87 6.36
CA GLY A 259 3.51 -3.66 4.96
C GLY A 259 4.16 -4.90 4.34
N LEU A 260 3.88 -5.13 3.06
CA LEU A 260 4.50 -6.18 2.24
C LEU A 260 4.94 -5.58 0.90
N SER A 261 6.15 -5.94 0.46
CA SER A 261 6.55 -5.83 -0.94
C SER A 261 6.18 -7.09 -1.70
N VAL A 262 5.58 -6.95 -2.88
CA VAL A 262 5.12 -8.07 -3.71
C VAL A 262 5.55 -7.83 -5.15
N TYR A 263 6.70 -8.34 -5.51
CA TYR A 263 7.21 -8.23 -6.87
C TYR A 263 7.05 -9.53 -7.64
N GLY A 264 6.59 -9.44 -8.89
CA GLY A 264 6.68 -10.50 -9.86
C GLY A 264 8.09 -10.54 -10.46
N GLN A 265 8.18 -10.83 -11.75
CA GLN A 265 9.47 -10.85 -12.44
C GLN A 265 10.13 -9.46 -12.46
N GLN A 266 11.32 -9.34 -11.88
CA GLN A 266 12.14 -8.12 -11.91
C GLN A 266 13.28 -8.22 -12.92
N TYR A 267 13.83 -9.41 -13.14
CA TYR A 267 14.95 -9.66 -14.04
C TYR A 267 14.57 -10.61 -15.18
N LYS A 268 15.27 -10.51 -16.31
CA LYS A 268 14.93 -11.22 -17.56
C LYS A 268 14.89 -12.74 -17.44
N ASP A 269 15.72 -13.29 -16.56
CA ASP A 269 15.89 -14.76 -16.42
C ASP A 269 15.06 -15.34 -15.26
N GLU A 270 14.22 -14.54 -14.63
CA GLU A 270 13.32 -14.96 -13.56
C GLU A 270 11.96 -15.38 -14.10
N PRO A 271 11.28 -16.32 -13.44
CA PRO A 271 9.86 -16.57 -13.74
C PRO A 271 9.00 -15.40 -13.26
N ASN A 272 7.82 -15.21 -13.87
CA ASN A 272 6.80 -14.34 -13.34
C ASN A 272 5.75 -15.19 -12.58
N PRO A 273 5.87 -15.34 -11.25
CA PRO A 273 5.00 -16.18 -10.46
C PRO A 273 3.59 -15.59 -10.37
N ASP A 274 2.59 -16.45 -10.12
CA ASP A 274 1.22 -15.99 -9.88
C ASP A 274 1.07 -15.27 -8.50
N ILE A 275 0.01 -14.51 -8.34
CA ILE A 275 -0.23 -13.74 -7.12
C ILE A 275 -0.39 -14.62 -5.87
N PRO A 276 -1.13 -15.76 -5.90
CA PRO A 276 -1.19 -16.65 -4.74
C PRO A 276 0.17 -17.15 -4.27
N SER A 277 1.08 -17.49 -5.17
CA SER A 277 2.44 -17.90 -4.83
C SER A 277 3.22 -16.81 -4.10
N LEU A 278 2.96 -15.55 -4.41
CA LEU A 278 3.65 -14.40 -3.81
C LEU A 278 3.02 -13.93 -2.49
N VAL A 279 1.72 -14.15 -2.30
CA VAL A 279 0.95 -13.46 -1.26
C VAL A 279 0.33 -14.40 -0.22
N ASP A 280 -0.05 -15.64 -0.55
CA ASP A 280 -0.78 -16.50 0.38
C ASP A 280 -0.04 -16.69 1.71
N TRP A 281 1.21 -17.13 1.65
CA TRP A 281 2.00 -17.37 2.86
C TRP A 281 2.32 -16.08 3.65
N PRO A 282 2.90 -15.01 3.06
CA PRO A 282 3.20 -13.80 3.82
C PRO A 282 1.93 -13.10 4.35
N TYR A 283 0.82 -13.14 3.62
CA TYR A 283 -0.45 -12.62 4.12
C TYR A 283 -0.95 -13.36 5.36
N GLU A 284 -0.90 -14.72 5.35
CA GLU A 284 -1.26 -15.51 6.52
C GLU A 284 -0.33 -15.24 7.71
N GLU A 285 0.96 -15.07 7.46
CA GLU A 285 1.94 -14.72 8.47
C GLU A 285 1.60 -13.36 9.10
N MET A 286 1.32 -12.33 8.31
CA MET A 286 0.89 -11.01 8.81
C MET A 286 -0.43 -11.08 9.58
N CYS A 287 -1.38 -11.89 9.13
CA CYS A 287 -2.65 -12.10 9.83
C CYS A 287 -2.48 -12.72 11.21
N LYS A 288 -1.49 -13.61 11.38
CA LYS A 288 -1.15 -14.25 12.66
C LYS A 288 -0.32 -13.32 13.55
N LEU A 289 0.56 -12.52 12.95
CA LEU A 289 1.47 -11.60 13.63
C LEU A 289 0.72 -10.55 14.45
N ASP A 290 -0.23 -9.87 13.81
CA ASP A 290 -1.15 -8.97 14.50
C ASP A 290 -2.54 -9.04 13.85
N PRO A 291 -3.55 -9.59 14.54
CA PRO A 291 -4.88 -9.80 13.97
C PRO A 291 -5.68 -8.50 13.78
N HIS A 292 -5.24 -7.38 14.32
CA HIS A 292 -6.00 -6.13 14.36
C HIS A 292 -5.47 -5.06 13.40
N LYS A 293 -4.20 -5.14 12.98
CA LYS A 293 -3.60 -4.13 12.10
C LYS A 293 -4.02 -4.33 10.65
N PRO A 294 -4.31 -3.25 9.90
CA PRO A 294 -4.51 -3.33 8.46
C PRO A 294 -3.22 -3.75 7.76
N ILE A 295 -3.36 -4.43 6.61
CA ILE A 295 -2.25 -4.83 5.76
C ILE A 295 -2.23 -3.91 4.54
N MET A 296 -1.04 -3.47 4.14
CA MET A 296 -0.78 -2.73 2.92
C MET A 296 0.17 -3.55 2.03
N ILE A 297 -0.19 -3.72 0.77
CA ILE A 297 0.82 -4.05 -0.23
C ILE A 297 1.51 -2.73 -0.56
N ALA A 298 2.58 -2.44 0.18
CA ALA A 298 3.23 -1.13 0.18
C ALA A 298 4.06 -0.90 -1.09
N GLU A 299 4.49 -2.00 -1.71
CA GLU A 299 5.14 -2.01 -3.01
C GLU A 299 4.64 -3.22 -3.80
N TRP A 300 4.20 -3.01 -5.05
CA TRP A 300 3.90 -4.13 -5.94
C TRP A 300 4.09 -3.74 -7.40
N ALA A 301 4.73 -4.60 -8.14
CA ALA A 301 4.91 -4.46 -9.57
C ALA A 301 5.44 -5.75 -10.19
N THR A 302 5.50 -5.78 -11.51
CA THR A 302 6.24 -6.80 -12.28
C THR A 302 6.82 -6.17 -13.53
N GLY A 303 7.96 -6.69 -13.97
CA GLY A 303 8.59 -6.30 -15.22
C GLY A 303 7.84 -6.86 -16.43
N GLU A 304 8.27 -6.44 -17.61
CA GLU A 304 7.76 -6.94 -18.88
C GLU A 304 8.93 -7.43 -19.73
N PHE A 305 9.06 -8.73 -19.85
CA PHE A 305 10.16 -9.36 -20.56
C PHE A 305 9.64 -10.29 -21.66
N PRO A 306 10.40 -10.50 -22.75
CA PRO A 306 9.95 -11.31 -23.90
C PRO A 306 9.52 -12.73 -23.54
N HIS A 307 10.08 -13.30 -22.48
CA HIS A 307 9.88 -14.69 -22.06
C HIS A 307 9.07 -14.85 -20.77
N SER A 308 8.42 -13.77 -20.29
CA SER A 308 7.66 -13.81 -19.01
C SER A 308 6.50 -14.81 -18.99
N THR A 309 6.06 -15.32 -20.13
CA THR A 309 5.02 -16.36 -20.23
C THR A 309 5.58 -17.79 -20.38
N GLU A 310 6.89 -17.96 -20.50
CA GLU A 310 7.52 -19.28 -20.59
C GLU A 310 7.44 -20.01 -19.24
N GLY A 311 7.35 -21.31 -19.27
CA GLY A 311 7.23 -22.13 -18.06
C GLY A 311 5.91 -21.96 -17.29
N GLY A 312 4.88 -21.36 -17.91
CA GLY A 312 3.57 -21.13 -17.29
C GLY A 312 3.47 -19.79 -16.53
N GLY A 313 4.47 -18.90 -16.66
CA GLY A 313 4.43 -17.55 -16.08
C GLY A 313 3.34 -16.68 -16.71
N LEU A 314 2.89 -15.67 -15.96
CA LEU A 314 1.92 -14.69 -16.45
C LEU A 314 2.65 -13.53 -17.13
N GLY A 315 2.16 -13.09 -18.28
CA GLY A 315 2.57 -11.80 -18.86
C GLY A 315 2.11 -10.65 -17.95
N LYS A 316 2.81 -9.51 -17.98
CA LYS A 316 2.58 -8.37 -17.09
C LYS A 316 1.13 -7.91 -17.02
N ALA A 317 0.47 -7.76 -18.17
CA ALA A 317 -0.94 -7.32 -18.20
C ALA A 317 -1.86 -8.28 -17.43
N LYS A 318 -1.68 -9.59 -17.63
CA LYS A 318 -2.45 -10.63 -16.94
C LYS A 318 -2.14 -10.67 -15.44
N TRP A 319 -0.89 -10.49 -15.08
CA TRP A 319 -0.43 -10.43 -13.70
C TRP A 319 -1.05 -9.23 -12.95
N ILE A 320 -1.07 -8.04 -13.58
CA ILE A 320 -1.71 -6.83 -13.03
C ILE A 320 -3.21 -7.05 -12.83
N GLU A 321 -3.91 -7.63 -13.83
CA GLU A 321 -5.34 -7.94 -13.75
C GLU A 321 -5.62 -8.86 -12.54
N GLU A 322 -4.81 -9.92 -12.40
CA GLU A 322 -4.95 -10.88 -11.31
C GLU A 322 -4.63 -10.27 -9.95
N ALA A 323 -3.57 -9.47 -9.82
CA ALA A 323 -3.20 -8.76 -8.60
C ALA A 323 -4.33 -7.87 -8.11
N LEU A 324 -4.82 -6.95 -8.94
CA LEU A 324 -5.89 -6.00 -8.60
C LEU A 324 -7.21 -6.70 -8.24
N LYS A 325 -7.47 -7.87 -8.83
CA LYS A 325 -8.63 -8.69 -8.47
C LYS A 325 -8.43 -9.39 -7.13
N LEU A 326 -7.30 -10.09 -6.93
CA LEU A 326 -7.08 -10.95 -5.77
C LEU A 326 -6.81 -10.16 -4.50
N PHE A 327 -6.07 -9.04 -4.55
CA PHE A 327 -5.89 -8.16 -3.40
C PHE A 327 -7.23 -7.74 -2.79
N ARG A 328 -8.24 -7.52 -3.62
CA ARG A 328 -9.56 -7.08 -3.23
C ARG A 328 -10.49 -8.23 -2.80
N THR A 329 -10.38 -9.41 -3.40
CA THR A 329 -11.37 -10.50 -3.23
C THR A 329 -10.88 -11.66 -2.36
N ARG A 330 -9.58 -11.93 -2.37
CA ARG A 330 -8.97 -13.05 -1.65
C ARG A 330 -8.36 -12.64 -0.31
N TYR A 331 -7.90 -11.38 -0.19
CA TYR A 331 -7.15 -10.90 0.96
C TYR A 331 -7.84 -9.73 1.67
N PRO A 332 -8.92 -9.96 2.43
CA PRO A 332 -9.82 -8.90 2.93
C PRO A 332 -9.18 -7.94 3.93
N ARG A 333 -8.02 -8.27 4.51
CA ARG A 333 -7.27 -7.36 5.39
C ARG A 333 -6.32 -6.44 4.63
N ILE A 334 -6.15 -6.60 3.32
CA ILE A 334 -5.47 -5.60 2.49
C ILE A 334 -6.39 -4.38 2.42
N LYS A 335 -5.87 -3.25 2.91
CA LYS A 335 -6.58 -1.96 3.00
C LYS A 335 -5.93 -0.87 2.17
N ALA A 336 -4.77 -1.15 1.60
CA ALA A 336 -4.11 -0.30 0.61
C ALA A 336 -3.20 -1.15 -0.29
N ALA A 337 -2.97 -0.67 -1.53
CA ALA A 337 -2.00 -1.24 -2.46
C ALA A 337 -1.35 -0.12 -3.28
N LEU A 338 -0.02 -0.04 -3.24
CA LEU A 338 0.77 1.00 -3.88
C LEU A 338 1.58 0.40 -5.03
N TYR A 339 1.29 0.82 -6.24
CA TYR A 339 2.02 0.37 -7.42
C TYR A 339 3.38 1.05 -7.49
N TRP A 340 4.45 0.26 -7.69
CA TRP A 340 5.80 0.78 -7.87
C TRP A 340 6.06 1.09 -9.34
N HIS A 341 5.90 2.36 -9.71
CA HIS A 341 5.98 2.83 -11.10
C HIS A 341 7.38 3.36 -11.42
N GLU A 342 8.31 2.46 -11.63
CA GLU A 342 9.71 2.79 -11.82
C GLU A 342 10.36 1.98 -12.95
N ARG A 343 11.54 2.41 -13.39
CA ARG A 343 12.40 1.72 -14.34
C ARG A 343 13.86 2.01 -14.05
N TRP A 344 14.65 0.97 -13.90
CA TRP A 344 16.11 1.10 -13.77
C TRP A 344 16.86 0.16 -14.72
N GLN A 345 18.14 0.47 -15.00
CA GLN A 345 19.00 -0.37 -15.80
C GLN A 345 19.84 -1.29 -14.91
N ASN A 346 19.84 -2.58 -15.21
CA ASN A 346 20.62 -3.57 -14.52
C ASN A 346 22.08 -3.61 -15.06
N ALA A 347 22.99 -4.20 -14.29
CA ALA A 347 24.40 -4.33 -14.66
C ALA A 347 24.63 -5.12 -15.96
N ASP A 348 23.68 -5.97 -16.38
CA ASP A 348 23.71 -6.70 -17.65
C ASP A 348 23.22 -5.88 -18.86
N GLY A 349 22.82 -4.60 -18.63
CA GLY A 349 22.31 -3.68 -19.65
C GLY A 349 20.83 -3.81 -19.97
N PHE A 350 20.12 -4.80 -19.41
CA PHE A 350 18.68 -4.89 -19.51
C PHE A 350 17.99 -3.97 -18.51
N TYR A 351 16.72 -3.66 -18.76
CA TYR A 351 15.93 -2.82 -17.89
C TYR A 351 14.90 -3.64 -17.10
N SER A 352 14.85 -3.43 -15.80
CA SER A 352 13.70 -3.74 -14.98
C SER A 352 12.66 -2.64 -15.19
N ASN A 353 11.74 -2.84 -16.13
CA ASN A 353 10.70 -1.86 -16.45
C ASN A 353 9.40 -2.22 -15.74
N LEU A 354 9.21 -1.67 -14.56
CA LEU A 354 8.03 -1.86 -13.73
C LEU A 354 6.90 -0.88 -14.05
N ARG A 355 7.16 0.16 -14.83
CA ARG A 355 6.15 1.19 -15.17
C ARG A 355 4.88 0.56 -15.74
N VAL A 356 3.70 1.06 -15.31
CA VAL A 356 2.38 0.54 -15.77
C VAL A 356 2.19 0.66 -17.28
N ASN A 357 2.89 1.59 -17.91
CA ASN A 357 2.83 1.89 -19.34
C ASN A 357 3.97 1.27 -20.16
N SER A 358 4.63 0.23 -19.63
CA SER A 358 5.66 -0.52 -20.39
C SER A 358 5.10 -1.11 -21.69
N SER A 359 3.79 -1.41 -21.72
CA SER A 359 3.03 -1.72 -22.92
C SER A 359 1.60 -1.16 -22.82
N VAL A 360 0.92 -1.06 -23.98
CA VAL A 360 -0.50 -0.67 -24.02
C VAL A 360 -1.36 -1.66 -23.25
N GLN A 361 -1.06 -2.95 -23.34
CA GLN A 361 -1.78 -4.03 -22.67
C GLN A 361 -1.65 -3.92 -21.14
N SER A 362 -0.47 -3.62 -20.62
CA SER A 362 -0.23 -3.44 -19.19
C SER A 362 -0.98 -2.23 -18.65
N LEU A 363 -0.96 -1.11 -19.36
CA LEU A 363 -1.69 0.09 -18.99
C LEU A 363 -3.21 -0.12 -19.01
N ASP A 364 -3.73 -0.77 -20.04
CA ASP A 364 -5.17 -1.06 -20.15
C ASP A 364 -5.65 -2.00 -19.05
N ALA A 365 -4.86 -3.03 -18.72
CA ALA A 365 -5.14 -3.94 -17.60
C ALA A 365 -5.17 -3.19 -16.25
N TYR A 366 -4.21 -2.29 -16.02
CA TYR A 366 -4.18 -1.47 -14.80
C TYR A 366 -5.39 -0.55 -14.71
N ARG A 367 -5.68 0.23 -15.77
CA ARG A 367 -6.85 1.13 -15.86
C ARG A 367 -8.16 0.39 -15.57
N ALA A 368 -8.35 -0.76 -16.21
CA ALA A 368 -9.55 -1.57 -16.03
C ALA A 368 -9.69 -2.09 -14.59
N GLY A 369 -8.58 -2.51 -13.99
CA GLY A 369 -8.56 -3.02 -12.62
C GLY A 369 -8.85 -1.96 -11.57
N VAL A 370 -8.20 -0.78 -11.66
CA VAL A 370 -8.36 0.31 -10.69
C VAL A 370 -9.69 1.06 -10.83
N ALA A 371 -10.38 0.91 -11.95
CA ALA A 371 -11.73 1.47 -12.14
C ALA A 371 -12.77 0.83 -11.22
N HIS A 372 -12.48 -0.33 -10.61
CA HIS A 372 -13.42 -0.97 -9.68
C HIS A 372 -13.67 -0.09 -8.44
N PRO A 373 -14.94 0.09 -8.01
CA PRO A 373 -15.31 1.02 -6.93
C PRO A 373 -14.74 0.66 -5.55
N ASP A 374 -14.32 -0.58 -5.32
CA ASP A 374 -13.64 -0.97 -4.08
C ASP A 374 -12.17 -0.51 -4.03
N TRP A 375 -11.62 0.01 -5.12
CA TRP A 375 -10.36 0.75 -5.12
C TRP A 375 -10.63 2.23 -4.89
N LEU A 376 -10.28 2.73 -3.72
CA LEU A 376 -10.55 4.10 -3.28
C LEU A 376 -9.38 5.01 -3.70
N GLY A 377 -9.67 6.02 -4.51
CA GLY A 377 -8.71 7.06 -4.86
C GLY A 377 -8.68 8.20 -3.84
N ASP A 378 -9.78 8.44 -3.14
CA ASP A 378 -9.90 9.53 -2.18
C ASP A 378 -9.76 9.03 -0.73
N LEU A 379 -9.17 9.86 0.12
CA LEU A 379 -9.06 9.58 1.55
C LEU A 379 -10.42 9.71 2.26
N ILE A 380 -10.68 8.80 3.19
CA ILE A 380 -11.77 8.94 4.16
C ILE A 380 -11.19 9.64 5.39
N LEU A 381 -11.57 10.90 5.60
CA LEU A 381 -11.09 11.70 6.71
C LEU A 381 -12.12 11.76 7.83
N ARG A 382 -11.65 11.78 9.07
CA ARG A 382 -12.45 12.03 10.27
C ARG A 382 -11.81 13.14 11.08
N ALA A 383 -12.62 14.14 11.47
CA ALA A 383 -12.14 15.21 12.33
C ALA A 383 -11.78 14.67 13.73
N ILE A 384 -10.65 15.10 14.25
CA ILE A 384 -10.25 14.84 15.64
C ILE A 384 -10.88 15.93 16.50
N PRO A 385 -11.72 15.59 17.50
CA PRO A 385 -12.29 16.59 18.38
C PRO A 385 -11.19 17.40 19.09
N LYS A 386 -11.32 18.72 19.09
CA LYS A 386 -10.45 19.57 19.92
C LYS A 386 -10.67 19.20 21.38
N ARG A 387 -9.61 18.75 22.05
CA ARG A 387 -9.63 18.49 23.49
C ARG A 387 -9.64 19.79 24.28
#